data_24f977c3c6db5a63f9200f362fcdbc3a
#
_entry.id   24f977c3c6db5a63f9200f362fcdbc3a
#
_cell.length_a   1.000
_cell.length_b   1.000
_cell.length_c   1.000
_cell.angle_alpha   90.00
_cell.angle_beta   90.00
_cell.angle_gamma   90.00
#
_symmetry.space_group_name_H-M   'P 1'
#
loop_
_entity.id
_entity.type
_entity.pdbx_description
1 polymer ?
#
loop_
_entity_poly.entity_id
_entity_poly.type
_entity_poly.pdbx_seq_one_letter_code
_entity_poly.pdbx_strand_id
1 'polypeptide(L)'
;DNIAMPLEIRGISKNDRLDAANKILEIVELQGWGNKFAHELSGGMQQRVGLARALAADPEFLLMDEPFSALDPLIRRQLQSEFIKLSKQMKKTTVFITHDLDEAVRVGHRIAIMRDGKVIQVGTPEEIVVSPADNYVADFVKGISRLKVVQAKSIMQPIESFENKNGKLSNDLERVDEHDLLSKLIETSASKDKPILVHNSNSETIGVISQSDLLKAVIEGGDGE
;
A
#
# COMPACT_ATOMS: atom_id res chain seq x y z
N ASP A 1 9.20 -28.86 -6.72
CA ASP A 1 10.48 -28.93 -5.97
C ASP A 1 11.02 -27.53 -5.59
N ASN A 2 11.05 -26.53 -6.50
CA ASN A 2 11.59 -25.19 -6.20
C ASN A 2 10.96 -24.55 -4.94
N ILE A 3 9.64 -24.58 -4.80
CA ILE A 3 8.92 -24.02 -3.66
C ILE A 3 9.13 -24.85 -2.40
N ALA A 4 9.28 -26.19 -2.54
CA ALA A 4 9.48 -27.09 -1.42
C ALA A 4 10.93 -27.09 -0.89
N MET A 5 11.90 -26.54 -1.63
CA MET A 5 13.32 -26.57 -1.31
C MET A 5 13.67 -25.99 0.10
N PRO A 6 13.13 -24.86 0.55
CA PRO A 6 13.41 -24.36 1.89
C PRO A 6 12.96 -25.32 3.01
N LEU A 7 11.87 -26.03 2.78
CA LEU A 7 11.34 -27.04 3.72
C LEU A 7 12.21 -28.32 3.70
N GLU A 8 12.75 -28.68 2.53
CA GLU A 8 13.69 -29.78 2.40
C GLU A 8 14.98 -29.54 3.20
N ILE A 9 15.54 -28.34 3.08
CA ILE A 9 16.72 -27.93 3.86
C ILE A 9 16.45 -28.00 5.37
N ARG A 10 15.20 -27.73 5.79
CA ARG A 10 14.77 -27.85 7.20
C ARG A 10 14.46 -29.28 7.63
N GLY A 11 14.66 -30.29 6.76
CA GLY A 11 14.44 -31.71 7.07
C GLY A 11 12.98 -32.14 7.12
N ILE A 12 12.08 -31.35 6.57
CA ILE A 12 10.64 -31.69 6.49
C ILE A 12 10.43 -32.88 5.53
N SER A 13 9.56 -33.82 5.89
CA SER A 13 9.30 -35.01 5.08
C SER A 13 8.82 -34.64 3.66
N LYS A 14 9.08 -35.53 2.68
CA LYS A 14 8.73 -35.26 1.28
C LYS A 14 7.22 -34.98 1.10
N ASN A 15 6.38 -35.71 1.80
CA ASN A 15 4.92 -35.54 1.66
C ASN A 15 4.49 -34.19 2.25
N ASP A 16 4.93 -33.87 3.45
CA ASP A 16 4.56 -32.62 4.14
C ASP A 16 5.05 -31.38 3.39
N ARG A 17 6.29 -31.43 2.83
CA ARG A 17 6.82 -30.29 2.09
C ARG A 17 6.14 -30.09 0.73
N LEU A 18 5.68 -31.17 0.07
CA LEU A 18 4.91 -31.06 -1.17
C LEU A 18 3.50 -30.54 -0.91
N ASP A 19 2.86 -30.97 0.17
CA ASP A 19 1.55 -30.47 0.58
C ASP A 19 1.61 -28.97 0.92
N ALA A 20 2.65 -28.56 1.66
CA ALA A 20 2.89 -27.14 1.94
C ALA A 20 3.15 -26.34 0.66
N ALA A 21 3.98 -26.86 -0.26
CA ALA A 21 4.24 -26.21 -1.55
C ALA A 21 2.97 -26.06 -2.40
N ASN A 22 2.08 -27.06 -2.41
CA ASN A 22 0.80 -27.00 -3.12
C ASN A 22 -0.12 -25.91 -2.56
N LYS A 23 -0.22 -25.78 -1.22
CA LYS A 23 -0.98 -24.70 -0.60
C LYS A 23 -0.45 -23.32 -1.00
N ILE A 24 0.87 -23.18 -1.06
CA ILE A 24 1.49 -21.91 -1.48
C ILE A 24 1.27 -21.63 -2.97
N LEU A 25 1.27 -22.68 -3.84
CA LEU A 25 0.90 -22.50 -5.25
C LEU A 25 -0.51 -21.94 -5.44
N GLU A 26 -1.46 -22.31 -4.57
CA GLU A 26 -2.80 -21.69 -4.57
C GLU A 26 -2.76 -20.22 -4.21
N ILE A 27 -1.98 -19.87 -3.18
CA ILE A 27 -1.83 -18.50 -2.70
C ILE A 27 -1.24 -17.57 -3.79
N VAL A 28 -0.26 -18.06 -4.56
CA VAL A 28 0.38 -17.28 -5.64
C VAL A 28 -0.30 -17.46 -7.01
N GLU A 29 -1.49 -18.07 -7.04
CA GLU A 29 -2.28 -18.30 -8.27
C GLU A 29 -1.52 -19.09 -9.34
N LEU A 30 -0.80 -20.13 -8.93
CA LEU A 30 -0.06 -21.05 -9.80
C LEU A 30 -0.57 -22.51 -9.69
N GLN A 31 -1.86 -22.71 -9.38
CA GLN A 31 -2.47 -24.04 -9.37
C GLN A 31 -2.28 -24.71 -10.75
N GLY A 32 -1.97 -26.00 -10.74
CA GLY A 32 -1.74 -26.77 -11.96
C GLY A 32 -0.35 -26.63 -12.59
N TRP A 33 0.47 -25.67 -12.10
CA TRP A 33 1.83 -25.44 -12.64
C TRP A 33 2.93 -26.11 -11.81
N GLY A 34 2.57 -26.88 -10.78
CA GLY A 34 3.52 -27.52 -9.86
C GLY A 34 4.51 -28.49 -10.48
N ASN A 35 4.16 -29.07 -11.64
CA ASN A 35 5.00 -30.03 -12.37
C ASN A 35 5.84 -29.39 -13.49
N LYS A 36 5.78 -28.06 -13.66
CA LYS A 36 6.53 -27.34 -14.67
C LYS A 36 7.90 -26.90 -14.16
N PHE A 37 8.88 -26.87 -15.05
CA PHE A 37 10.19 -26.28 -14.77
C PHE A 37 10.14 -24.77 -14.89
N ALA A 38 11.05 -24.07 -14.20
CA ALA A 38 11.09 -22.61 -14.20
C ALA A 38 11.20 -22.02 -15.64
N HIS A 39 11.96 -22.64 -16.53
CA HIS A 39 12.13 -22.18 -17.90
C HIS A 39 10.88 -22.36 -18.79
N GLU A 40 9.89 -23.14 -18.36
CA GLU A 40 8.60 -23.30 -19.03
C GLU A 40 7.58 -22.24 -18.62
N LEU A 41 7.94 -21.38 -17.64
CA LEU A 41 7.07 -20.37 -17.05
C LEU A 41 7.38 -18.99 -17.63
N SER A 42 6.37 -18.13 -17.73
CA SER A 42 6.57 -16.71 -18.05
C SER A 42 7.37 -16.01 -16.95
N GLY A 43 7.99 -14.85 -17.26
CA GLY A 43 8.77 -14.08 -16.29
C GLY A 43 7.98 -13.74 -15.00
N GLY A 44 6.71 -13.33 -15.15
CA GLY A 44 5.83 -13.08 -14.00
C GLY A 44 5.53 -14.35 -13.18
N MET A 45 5.33 -15.50 -13.82
CA MET A 45 5.15 -16.78 -13.12
C MET A 45 6.43 -17.20 -12.39
N GLN A 46 7.60 -16.98 -12.98
CA GLN A 46 8.90 -17.25 -12.32
C GLN A 46 9.08 -16.41 -11.06
N GLN A 47 8.67 -15.13 -11.10
CA GLN A 47 8.70 -14.27 -9.90
C GLN A 47 7.72 -14.72 -8.84
N ARG A 48 6.49 -15.15 -9.22
CA ARG A 48 5.55 -15.77 -8.27
C ARG A 48 6.13 -17.05 -7.65
N VAL A 49 6.88 -17.85 -8.40
CA VAL A 49 7.61 -19.00 -7.84
C VAL A 49 8.69 -18.55 -6.86
N GLY A 50 9.41 -17.48 -7.16
CA GLY A 50 10.38 -16.87 -6.24
C GLY A 50 9.74 -16.42 -4.93
N LEU A 51 8.62 -15.71 -5.01
CA LEU A 51 7.82 -15.30 -3.85
C LEU A 51 7.30 -16.53 -3.08
N ALA A 52 6.72 -17.51 -3.76
CA ALA A 52 6.23 -18.74 -3.17
C ALA A 52 7.32 -19.50 -2.41
N ARG A 53 8.54 -19.55 -2.97
CA ARG A 53 9.70 -20.17 -2.33
C ARG A 53 10.10 -19.43 -1.04
N ALA A 54 10.10 -18.11 -1.06
CA ALA A 54 10.40 -17.31 0.13
C ALA A 54 9.35 -17.50 1.24
N LEU A 55 8.07 -17.64 0.86
CA LEU A 55 6.95 -17.82 1.78
C LEU A 55 6.84 -19.26 2.31
N ALA A 56 7.35 -20.26 1.58
CA ALA A 56 7.22 -21.68 1.96
C ALA A 56 7.88 -22.01 3.31
N ALA A 57 8.93 -21.29 3.67
CA ALA A 57 9.59 -21.44 4.97
C ALA A 57 8.83 -20.82 6.14
N ASP A 58 7.68 -20.18 5.89
CA ASP A 58 6.88 -19.44 6.88
C ASP A 58 7.73 -18.48 7.74
N PRO A 59 8.51 -17.56 7.14
CA PRO A 59 9.39 -16.67 7.88
C PRO A 59 8.60 -15.63 8.67
N GLU A 60 9.11 -15.17 9.81
CA GLU A 60 8.57 -14.00 10.53
C GLU A 60 8.89 -12.70 9.80
N PHE A 61 10.08 -12.64 9.18
CA PHE A 61 10.56 -11.49 8.43
C PHE A 61 10.84 -11.89 6.98
N LEU A 62 10.33 -11.09 6.04
CA LEU A 62 10.55 -11.25 4.62
C LEU A 62 11.40 -10.09 4.10
N LEU A 63 12.56 -10.39 3.53
CA LEU A 63 13.43 -9.41 2.91
C LEU A 63 13.30 -9.49 1.40
N MET A 64 12.94 -8.40 0.76
CA MET A 64 12.76 -8.30 -0.68
C MET A 64 13.60 -7.15 -1.23
N ASP A 65 14.49 -7.48 -2.15
CA ASP A 65 15.34 -6.52 -2.84
C ASP A 65 14.88 -6.40 -4.30
N GLU A 66 14.32 -5.25 -4.65
CA GLU A 66 13.78 -4.91 -5.96
C GLU A 66 12.93 -6.02 -6.63
N PRO A 67 11.96 -6.61 -5.94
CA PRO A 67 11.30 -7.84 -6.41
C PRO A 67 10.49 -7.68 -7.71
N PHE A 68 10.19 -6.44 -8.12
CA PHE A 68 9.38 -6.16 -9.31
C PHE A 68 10.11 -5.34 -10.39
N SER A 69 11.42 -5.06 -10.23
CA SER A 69 12.18 -4.18 -11.12
C SER A 69 12.28 -4.69 -12.56
N ALA A 70 12.37 -6.01 -12.75
CA ALA A 70 12.52 -6.64 -14.08
C ALA A 70 11.20 -6.88 -14.84
N LEU A 71 10.06 -6.36 -14.34
CA LEU A 71 8.74 -6.59 -14.93
C LEU A 71 8.26 -5.40 -15.75
N ASP A 72 7.46 -5.71 -16.77
CA ASP A 72 6.67 -4.70 -17.46
C ASP A 72 5.64 -4.04 -16.51
N PRO A 73 5.22 -2.79 -16.81
CA PRO A 73 4.37 -2.03 -15.89
C PRO A 73 3.03 -2.69 -15.54
N LEU A 74 2.43 -3.45 -16.45
CA LEU A 74 1.13 -4.08 -16.23
C LEU A 74 1.26 -5.25 -15.26
N ILE A 75 2.19 -6.17 -15.52
CA ILE A 75 2.48 -7.33 -14.66
C ILE A 75 2.98 -6.86 -13.28
N ARG A 76 3.83 -5.82 -13.25
CA ARG A 76 4.30 -5.22 -11.99
C ARG A 76 3.13 -4.78 -11.11
N ARG A 77 2.18 -4.02 -11.64
CA ARG A 77 0.99 -3.54 -10.90
C ARG A 77 0.13 -4.70 -10.39
N GLN A 78 -0.03 -5.73 -11.20
CA GLN A 78 -0.79 -6.93 -10.82
C GLN A 78 -0.11 -7.63 -9.64
N LEU A 79 1.18 -7.93 -9.74
CA LEU A 79 1.94 -8.61 -8.69
C LEU A 79 2.05 -7.81 -7.39
N GLN A 80 2.19 -6.48 -7.47
CA GLN A 80 2.10 -5.61 -6.30
C GLN A 80 0.75 -5.74 -5.60
N SER A 81 -0.34 -5.76 -6.36
CA SER A 81 -1.69 -5.93 -5.79
C SER A 81 -1.88 -7.28 -5.13
N GLU A 82 -1.37 -8.35 -5.75
CA GLU A 82 -1.37 -9.70 -5.18
C GLU A 82 -0.51 -9.76 -3.91
N PHE A 83 0.69 -9.17 -3.94
CA PHE A 83 1.56 -9.11 -2.77
C PHE A 83 0.91 -8.38 -1.59
N ILE A 84 0.22 -7.25 -1.82
CA ILE A 84 -0.49 -6.51 -0.77
C ILE A 84 -1.59 -7.39 -0.15
N LYS A 85 -2.36 -8.12 -0.96
CA LYS A 85 -3.38 -9.05 -0.47
C LYS A 85 -2.76 -10.14 0.39
N LEU A 86 -1.67 -10.77 -0.09
CA LEU A 86 -0.94 -11.82 0.61
C LEU A 86 -0.33 -11.33 1.92
N SER A 87 0.32 -10.18 1.91
CA SER A 87 0.92 -9.57 3.10
C SER A 87 -0.12 -9.33 4.20
N LYS A 88 -1.32 -8.85 3.84
CA LYS A 88 -2.43 -8.69 4.78
C LYS A 88 -2.91 -10.03 5.37
N GLN A 89 -3.01 -11.08 4.55
CA GLN A 89 -3.45 -12.40 5.00
C GLN A 89 -2.44 -13.08 5.92
N MET A 90 -1.16 -12.97 5.57
CA MET A 90 -0.07 -13.66 6.28
C MET A 90 0.38 -12.93 7.55
N LYS A 91 0.06 -11.65 7.72
CA LYS A 91 0.49 -10.82 8.86
C LYS A 91 2.00 -10.86 9.10
N LYS A 92 2.81 -10.89 8.03
CA LYS A 92 4.27 -10.94 8.10
C LYS A 92 4.88 -9.55 8.06
N THR A 93 6.00 -9.38 8.75
CA THR A 93 6.81 -8.16 8.61
C THR A 93 7.68 -8.29 7.37
N THR A 94 7.52 -7.35 6.44
CA THR A 94 8.32 -7.32 5.20
C THR A 94 9.19 -6.07 5.18
N VAL A 95 10.47 -6.25 4.90
CA VAL A 95 11.38 -5.18 4.50
C VAL A 95 11.49 -5.25 2.99
N PHE A 96 11.08 -4.18 2.33
CA PHE A 96 10.96 -4.10 0.89
C PHE A 96 11.86 -2.98 0.38
N ILE A 97 12.85 -3.31 -0.44
CA ILE A 97 13.78 -2.36 -1.03
C ILE A 97 13.34 -2.09 -2.46
N THR A 98 13.21 -0.82 -2.81
CA THR A 98 12.92 -0.36 -4.16
C THR A 98 13.51 1.01 -4.41
N HIS A 99 13.81 1.33 -5.67
CA HIS A 99 14.16 2.67 -6.11
C HIS A 99 12.94 3.43 -6.69
N ASP A 100 11.78 2.79 -6.76
CA ASP A 100 10.53 3.34 -7.26
C ASP A 100 9.65 3.82 -6.09
N LEU A 101 9.50 5.14 -5.96
CA LEU A 101 8.72 5.73 -4.87
C LEU A 101 7.21 5.45 -5.00
N ASP A 102 6.64 5.42 -6.21
CA ASP A 102 5.23 5.02 -6.41
C ASP A 102 5.00 3.60 -5.89
N GLU A 103 5.97 2.71 -6.05
CA GLU A 103 5.94 1.36 -5.51
C GLU A 103 6.00 1.37 -3.97
N ALA A 104 6.95 2.12 -3.39
CA ALA A 104 7.07 2.26 -1.94
C ALA A 104 5.79 2.81 -1.30
N VAL A 105 5.20 3.85 -1.90
CA VAL A 105 3.93 4.47 -1.48
C VAL A 105 2.76 3.48 -1.56
N ARG A 106 2.74 2.64 -2.60
CA ARG A 106 1.64 1.70 -2.82
C ARG A 106 1.68 0.49 -1.89
N VAL A 107 2.89 -0.01 -1.60
CA VAL A 107 3.10 -1.29 -0.89
C VAL A 107 3.41 -1.07 0.59
N GLY A 108 4.12 0.00 0.92
CA GLY A 108 4.66 0.24 2.26
C GLY A 108 3.65 0.85 3.23
N HIS A 109 3.60 0.31 4.45
CA HIS A 109 2.93 1.00 5.57
C HIS A 109 3.80 2.11 6.14
N ARG A 110 5.13 1.94 6.07
CA ARG A 110 6.14 2.94 6.40
C ARG A 110 7.23 2.94 5.34
N ILE A 111 7.77 4.10 5.06
CA ILE A 111 8.84 4.31 4.08
C ILE A 111 10.04 4.88 4.81
N ALA A 112 11.23 4.33 4.52
CA ALA A 112 12.50 4.88 4.92
C ALA A 112 13.23 5.40 3.68
N ILE A 113 13.41 6.72 3.59
CA ILE A 113 14.22 7.36 2.54
C ILE A 113 15.68 7.30 2.97
N MET A 114 16.51 6.77 2.09
CA MET A 114 17.95 6.64 2.34
C MET A 114 18.77 7.42 1.32
N ARG A 115 19.89 8.00 1.78
CA ARG A 115 20.89 8.66 0.94
C ARG A 115 22.28 8.41 1.52
N ASP A 116 23.24 8.04 0.68
CA ASP A 116 24.64 7.82 1.06
C ASP A 116 24.79 6.89 2.29
N GLY A 117 24.01 5.80 2.32
CA GLY A 117 24.03 4.81 3.41
C GLY A 117 23.38 5.28 4.73
N LYS A 118 22.74 6.46 4.75
CA LYS A 118 22.06 7.01 5.93
C LYS A 118 20.56 7.09 5.71
N VAL A 119 19.79 6.84 6.75
CA VAL A 119 18.34 7.08 6.75
C VAL A 119 18.12 8.58 6.97
N ILE A 120 17.45 9.23 6.02
CA ILE A 120 17.12 10.67 6.04
C ILE A 120 15.78 10.90 6.72
N GLN A 121 14.76 10.11 6.33
CA GLN A 121 13.42 10.22 6.90
C GLN A 121 12.76 8.84 6.96
N VAL A 122 11.96 8.61 8.02
CA VAL A 122 11.09 7.45 8.15
C VAL A 122 9.69 7.94 8.51
N GLY A 123 8.69 7.54 7.72
CA GLY A 123 7.30 7.94 7.96
C GLY A 123 6.31 7.07 7.21
N THR A 124 5.03 7.37 7.38
CA THR A 124 3.98 6.84 6.50
C THR A 124 4.12 7.44 5.10
N PRO A 125 3.54 6.84 4.05
CA PRO A 125 3.50 7.44 2.72
C PRO A 125 3.02 8.90 2.74
N GLU A 126 2.00 9.19 3.52
CA GLU A 126 1.47 10.55 3.68
C GLU A 126 2.48 11.50 4.32
N GLU A 127 3.09 11.13 5.46
CA GLU A 127 4.10 11.95 6.14
C GLU A 127 5.28 12.27 5.23
N ILE A 128 5.75 11.30 4.45
CA ILE A 128 6.86 11.49 3.50
C ILE A 128 6.50 12.50 2.40
N VAL A 129 5.28 12.44 1.87
CA VAL A 129 4.84 13.28 0.75
C VAL A 129 4.40 14.67 1.21
N VAL A 130 3.76 14.78 2.38
CA VAL A 130 3.18 16.05 2.86
C VAL A 130 4.17 16.85 3.67
N SER A 131 5.09 16.19 4.38
CA SER A 131 6.06 16.82 5.31
C SER A 131 7.47 16.28 5.06
N PRO A 132 8.08 16.56 3.89
CA PRO A 132 9.44 16.13 3.60
C PRO A 132 10.43 16.79 4.56
N ALA A 133 11.40 15.98 5.06
CA ALA A 133 12.36 16.41 6.08
C ALA A 133 13.39 17.43 5.55
N ASP A 134 13.72 17.36 4.26
CA ASP A 134 14.66 18.26 3.60
C ASP A 134 14.35 18.38 2.10
N ASN A 135 15.13 19.22 1.40
CA ASN A 135 14.97 19.43 -0.05
C ASN A 135 15.20 18.16 -0.87
N TYR A 136 16.07 17.25 -0.40
CA TYR A 136 16.28 15.97 -1.10
C TYR A 136 15.03 15.11 -1.08
N VAL A 137 14.38 14.99 0.08
CA VAL A 137 13.12 14.25 0.19
C VAL A 137 12.02 14.95 -0.60
N ALA A 138 11.94 16.29 -0.54
CA ALA A 138 10.96 17.08 -1.31
C ALA A 138 11.10 16.83 -2.83
N ASP A 139 12.33 16.86 -3.36
CA ASP A 139 12.58 16.55 -4.76
C ASP A 139 12.26 15.09 -5.12
N PHE A 140 12.53 14.16 -4.19
CA PHE A 140 12.28 12.75 -4.39
C PHE A 140 10.79 12.41 -4.45
N VAL A 141 9.94 13.10 -3.65
CA VAL A 141 8.48 12.90 -3.66
C VAL A 141 7.77 13.73 -4.74
N LYS A 142 8.48 14.60 -5.43
CA LYS A 142 7.94 15.43 -6.50
C LYS A 142 7.37 14.54 -7.61
N GLY A 143 6.09 14.67 -7.87
CA GLY A 143 5.37 13.82 -8.82
C GLY A 143 4.50 12.73 -8.20
N ILE A 144 4.62 12.45 -6.90
CA ILE A 144 3.64 11.63 -6.20
C ILE A 144 2.36 12.41 -5.99
N SER A 145 1.27 11.90 -6.54
CA SER A 145 -0.03 12.53 -6.39
C SER A 145 -0.54 12.43 -4.95
N ARG A 146 -0.82 13.58 -4.33
CA ARG A 146 -1.44 13.66 -2.99
C ARG A 146 -2.77 12.92 -2.93
N LEU A 147 -3.48 12.80 -4.05
CA LEU A 147 -4.73 12.04 -4.17
C LEU A 147 -4.59 10.58 -3.74
N LYS A 148 -3.38 10.03 -3.84
CA LYS A 148 -3.08 8.62 -3.53
C LYS A 148 -2.58 8.38 -2.11
N VAL A 149 -2.28 9.43 -1.35
CA VAL A 149 -1.63 9.31 -0.04
C VAL A 149 -2.33 10.05 1.08
N VAL A 150 -2.93 11.23 0.81
CA VAL A 150 -3.63 12.04 1.81
C VAL A 150 -4.93 11.35 2.22
N GLN A 151 -5.14 11.21 3.51
CA GLN A 151 -6.28 10.53 4.12
C GLN A 151 -7.30 11.53 4.69
N ALA A 152 -8.55 11.10 4.82
CA ALA A 152 -9.64 11.91 5.37
C ALA A 152 -9.29 12.51 6.74
N LYS A 153 -8.66 11.72 7.63
CA LYS A 153 -8.26 12.16 8.98
C LYS A 153 -7.31 13.35 8.99
N SER A 154 -6.51 13.52 7.93
CA SER A 154 -5.47 14.57 7.87
C SER A 154 -6.02 15.91 7.40
N ILE A 155 -7.21 15.92 6.77
CA ILE A 155 -7.83 17.13 6.23
C ILE A 155 -9.19 17.47 6.89
N MET A 156 -9.72 16.56 7.73
CA MET A 156 -10.96 16.81 8.45
C MET A 156 -10.78 17.90 9.51
N GLN A 157 -11.86 18.60 9.80
CA GLN A 157 -11.95 19.51 10.93
C GLN A 157 -12.92 18.98 12.00
N PRO A 158 -12.77 19.39 13.29
CA PRO A 158 -13.71 19.02 14.34
C PRO A 158 -15.13 19.50 14.01
N ILE A 159 -16.13 18.67 14.32
CA ILE A 159 -17.55 18.96 14.05
C ILE A 159 -17.97 20.28 14.68
N GLU A 160 -17.61 20.50 15.95
CA GLU A 160 -17.94 21.74 16.68
C GLU A 160 -17.40 23.01 15.97
N SER A 161 -16.15 22.91 15.46
CA SER A 161 -15.53 24.01 14.72
C SER A 161 -16.25 24.32 13.42
N PHE A 162 -16.73 23.28 12.74
CA PHE A 162 -17.50 23.42 11.51
C PHE A 162 -18.90 24.02 11.77
N GLU A 163 -19.64 23.48 12.76
CA GLU A 163 -20.99 23.93 13.10
C GLU A 163 -21.03 25.38 13.60
N ASN A 164 -20.00 25.81 14.34
CA ASN A 164 -19.87 27.20 14.78
C ASN A 164 -19.76 28.19 13.61
N LYS A 165 -19.19 27.76 12.48
CA LYS A 165 -19.00 28.63 11.30
C LYS A 165 -20.13 28.52 10.26
N ASN A 166 -20.69 27.32 10.11
CA ASN A 166 -21.56 26.98 8.97
C ASN A 166 -22.98 26.58 9.39
N GLY A 167 -23.27 26.51 10.70
CA GLY A 167 -24.52 26.01 11.25
C GLY A 167 -24.54 24.49 11.40
N LYS A 168 -25.65 23.95 11.95
CA LYS A 168 -25.81 22.54 12.25
C LYS A 168 -25.75 21.67 10.99
N LEU A 169 -25.08 20.54 11.12
CA LEU A 169 -24.98 19.52 10.08
C LEU A 169 -26.34 18.87 9.80
N SER A 170 -26.63 18.63 8.54
CA SER A 170 -27.81 17.87 8.09
C SER A 170 -27.62 16.37 8.38
N ASN A 171 -28.72 15.65 8.61
CA ASN A 171 -28.70 14.20 8.82
C ASN A 171 -28.46 13.39 7.53
N ASP A 172 -28.58 14.03 6.35
CA ASP A 172 -28.41 13.40 5.03
C ASP A 172 -27.07 13.78 4.41
N LEU A 173 -25.97 13.40 5.10
CA LEU A 173 -24.62 13.61 4.62
C LEU A 173 -23.95 12.29 4.29
N GLU A 174 -23.12 12.31 3.24
CA GLU A 174 -22.26 11.18 2.90
C GLU A 174 -21.24 10.93 4.01
N ARG A 175 -20.86 9.66 4.19
CA ARG A 175 -19.91 9.22 5.21
C ARG A 175 -18.73 8.51 4.58
N VAL A 176 -17.55 8.80 5.10
CA VAL A 176 -16.29 8.20 4.66
C VAL A 176 -15.49 7.71 5.86
N ASP A 177 -14.63 6.73 5.65
CA ASP A 177 -13.70 6.23 6.67
C ASP A 177 -12.54 7.21 6.86
N GLU A 178 -12.00 7.30 8.07
CA GLU A 178 -10.87 8.17 8.40
C GLU A 178 -9.61 7.90 7.56
N HIS A 179 -9.48 6.67 7.02
CA HIS A 179 -8.38 6.24 6.16
C HIS A 179 -8.69 6.34 4.66
N ASP A 180 -9.89 6.79 4.28
CA ASP A 180 -10.22 6.98 2.87
C ASP A 180 -9.32 8.05 2.25
N LEU A 181 -8.84 7.77 1.04
CA LEU A 181 -7.91 8.63 0.32
C LEU A 181 -8.60 9.84 -0.31
N LEU A 182 -7.86 10.93 -0.49
CA LEU A 182 -8.35 12.18 -1.08
C LEU A 182 -9.04 11.96 -2.44
N SER A 183 -8.57 11.01 -3.26
CA SER A 183 -9.25 10.63 -4.51
C SER A 183 -10.70 10.19 -4.28
N LYS A 184 -10.94 9.32 -3.29
CA LYS A 184 -12.29 8.84 -2.95
C LYS A 184 -13.16 9.97 -2.36
N LEU A 185 -12.55 10.86 -1.57
CA LEU A 185 -13.26 12.01 -1.00
C LEU A 185 -13.76 12.94 -2.09
N ILE A 186 -12.94 13.19 -3.12
CA ILE A 186 -13.32 14.00 -4.28
C ILE A 186 -14.45 13.33 -5.07
N GLU A 187 -14.37 12.02 -5.34
CA GLU A 187 -15.43 11.28 -6.01
C GLU A 187 -16.75 11.37 -5.23
N THR A 188 -16.70 11.23 -3.90
CA THR A 188 -17.87 11.34 -3.01
C THR A 188 -18.45 12.75 -3.03
N SER A 189 -17.60 13.79 -3.02
CA SER A 189 -18.01 15.19 -3.06
C SER A 189 -18.59 15.61 -4.40
N ALA A 190 -18.14 15.02 -5.51
CA ALA A 190 -18.56 15.40 -6.86
C ALA A 190 -20.06 15.16 -7.12
N SER A 191 -20.71 14.28 -6.36
CA SER A 191 -22.13 13.96 -6.50
C SER A 191 -23.06 14.93 -5.76
N LYS A 192 -22.57 15.64 -4.76
CA LYS A 192 -23.38 16.58 -3.93
C LYS A 192 -22.49 17.69 -3.38
N ASP A 193 -22.95 18.92 -3.51
CA ASP A 193 -22.29 20.10 -2.90
C ASP A 193 -22.60 20.19 -1.39
N LYS A 194 -22.21 19.17 -0.66
CA LYS A 194 -22.44 19.02 0.78
C LYS A 194 -21.14 18.57 1.48
N PRO A 195 -20.96 18.95 2.75
CA PRO A 195 -19.83 18.43 3.55
C PRO A 195 -19.95 16.90 3.72
N ILE A 196 -18.82 16.27 3.96
CA ILE A 196 -18.69 14.82 4.16
C ILE A 196 -18.36 14.55 5.63
N LEU A 197 -19.06 13.61 6.26
CA LEU A 197 -18.77 13.16 7.62
C LEU A 197 -17.67 12.08 7.60
N VAL A 198 -16.72 12.22 8.52
CA VAL A 198 -15.64 11.24 8.70
C VAL A 198 -15.93 10.41 9.93
N HIS A 199 -15.84 9.09 9.81
CA HIS A 199 -16.01 8.16 10.92
C HIS A 199 -14.76 7.29 11.14
N ASN A 200 -14.55 6.88 12.38
CA ASN A 200 -13.51 5.94 12.77
C ASN A 200 -13.96 4.47 12.55
N SER A 201 -13.05 3.54 12.85
CA SER A 201 -13.31 2.09 12.75
C SER A 201 -14.47 1.59 13.64
N ASN A 202 -14.89 2.37 14.65
CA ASN A 202 -16.04 2.08 15.51
C ASN A 202 -17.35 2.70 14.98
N SER A 203 -17.35 3.29 13.76
CA SER A 203 -18.47 4.01 13.17
C SER A 203 -18.87 5.29 13.93
N GLU A 204 -18.01 5.80 14.81
CA GLU A 204 -18.22 7.09 15.47
C GLU A 204 -17.82 8.22 14.53
N THR A 205 -18.64 9.26 14.44
CA THR A 205 -18.32 10.44 13.64
C THR A 205 -17.28 11.28 14.38
N ILE A 206 -16.10 11.43 13.78
CA ILE A 206 -14.93 12.09 14.40
C ILE A 206 -14.60 13.44 13.75
N GLY A 207 -15.15 13.75 12.59
CA GLY A 207 -14.87 14.99 11.89
C GLY A 207 -15.74 15.22 10.69
N VAL A 208 -15.52 16.35 10.02
CA VAL A 208 -16.22 16.78 8.82
C VAL A 208 -15.23 17.40 7.83
N ILE A 209 -15.45 17.18 6.55
CA ILE A 209 -14.64 17.74 5.45
C ILE A 209 -15.55 18.60 4.59
N SER A 210 -15.20 19.87 4.42
CA SER A 210 -15.87 20.77 3.49
C SER A 210 -15.22 20.72 2.10
N GLN A 211 -15.91 21.26 1.10
CA GLN A 211 -15.30 21.43 -0.24
C GLN A 211 -14.05 22.31 -0.19
N SER A 212 -14.03 23.34 0.66
CA SER A 212 -12.84 24.18 0.80
C SER A 212 -11.64 23.42 1.38
N ASP A 213 -11.88 22.44 2.26
CA ASP A 213 -10.81 21.58 2.81
C ASP A 213 -10.26 20.64 1.72
N LEU A 214 -11.14 20.07 0.88
CA LEU A 214 -10.75 19.25 -0.27
C LEU A 214 -9.91 20.06 -1.26
N LEU A 215 -10.37 21.26 -1.63
CA LEU A 215 -9.65 22.13 -2.58
C LEU A 215 -8.28 22.53 -2.04
N LYS A 216 -8.18 22.89 -0.77
CA LYS A 216 -6.88 23.19 -0.13
C LYS A 216 -5.94 21.99 -0.19
N ALA A 217 -6.42 20.81 0.19
CA ALA A 217 -5.61 19.59 0.16
C ALA A 217 -5.08 19.24 -1.24
N VAL A 218 -5.82 19.58 -2.30
CA VAL A 218 -5.37 19.41 -3.69
C VAL A 218 -4.35 20.48 -4.09
N ILE A 219 -4.61 21.78 -3.75
CA ILE A 219 -3.79 22.93 -4.19
C ILE A 219 -2.47 22.97 -3.45
N GLU A 220 -2.43 22.74 -2.14
CA GLU A 220 -1.19 22.74 -1.33
C GLU A 220 -0.12 21.75 -1.83
N GLY A 221 -0.45 20.90 -2.78
CA GLY A 221 0.49 20.03 -3.49
C GLY A 221 0.92 20.53 -4.87
N GLY A 222 0.36 21.66 -5.34
CA GLY A 222 0.60 22.23 -6.66
C GLY A 222 1.68 23.34 -6.71
N ASP A 223 2.12 23.85 -5.57
CA ASP A 223 3.06 24.96 -5.49
C ASP A 223 4.54 24.52 -5.64
N GLY A 224 4.79 23.66 -6.60
CA GLY A 224 6.11 23.13 -6.94
C GLY A 224 6.44 23.26 -8.43
N GLU A 225 6.07 24.40 -9.07
CA GLU A 225 6.68 24.82 -10.34
C GLU A 225 7.84 25.79 -10.11
#